data_ef5e165ac226756b7a11b7064d23e231
#
_entry.id   ef5e165ac226756b7a11b7064d23e231
#
_cell.length_a   1.000
_cell.length_b   1.000
_cell.length_c   1.000
_cell.angle_alpha   90.00
_cell.angle_beta   90.00
_cell.angle_gamma   90.00
#
_symmetry.space_group_name_H-M   'P 1'
#
loop_
_entity.id
_entity.type
_entity.pdbx_description
1 polymer ?
#
loop_
_entity_poly.entity_id
_entity_poly.type
_entity_poly.pdbx_seq_one_letter_code
_entity_poly.pdbx_strand_id
1 'polypeptide(L)'
;MANLDKIRAFGEWEDQELLMLSIPHSNSDWAEYLDEILDSYEELVKAVSKYQKVLLIAPNLSDFDRFKKFDNCEFLQIDTDDTWIRDYGAIDVMRGDEIISYDFKFNAWGGKFNSNKDNMVNKKLFEHFGTKLEEIDLILEGGSIDFNGDGVMLTTTECLLNDNRNRLSKDELEIKLKDLFGLNRIVWLNHGFIKGDDTDSHVDTLARFIDKNTVAYAACLDENDEHYEELNLMKKELEAAGFNLVALPLPKPVIYEGKRLGATYCNFIFINNAVIVPTYGDKDADEYAI
;
A
#
# COMPACT_ATOMS: atom_id res chain seq x y z
N MET A 1 25.42 22.15 -13.13
CA MET A 1 25.55 21.58 -11.77
C MET A 1 24.29 20.78 -11.55
N ALA A 2 24.37 19.45 -11.46
CA ALA A 2 23.23 18.62 -11.10
C ALA A 2 22.77 19.05 -9.70
N ASN A 3 21.47 19.20 -9.52
CA ASN A 3 20.87 19.63 -8.26
C ASN A 3 20.87 18.42 -7.31
N LEU A 4 22.02 18.17 -6.67
CA LEU A 4 22.26 16.98 -5.81
C LEU A 4 21.33 16.85 -4.61
N ASP A 5 20.53 17.90 -4.34
CA ASP A 5 19.65 17.96 -3.17
C ASP A 5 18.16 17.83 -3.51
N LYS A 6 17.78 17.63 -4.78
CA LYS A 6 16.38 17.52 -5.15
C LYS A 6 15.86 16.13 -4.81
N ILE A 7 14.89 16.05 -3.87
CA ILE A 7 14.17 14.83 -3.53
C ILE A 7 12.91 14.72 -4.41
N ARG A 8 12.54 13.48 -4.78
CA ARG A 8 11.32 13.16 -5.49
C ARG A 8 10.81 11.78 -5.07
N ALA A 9 9.57 11.68 -4.64
CA ALA A 9 8.87 10.42 -4.49
C ALA A 9 8.48 9.84 -5.85
N PHE A 10 8.48 8.52 -5.99
CA PHE A 10 8.08 7.82 -7.21
C PHE A 10 6.56 7.70 -7.31
N GLY A 11 6.04 7.71 -8.57
CA GLY A 11 4.73 7.14 -8.84
C GLY A 11 4.84 5.62 -8.90
N GLU A 12 3.85 4.89 -8.40
CA GLU A 12 3.96 3.42 -8.31
C GLU A 12 4.06 2.74 -9.68
N TRP A 13 3.62 3.40 -10.76
CA TRP A 13 3.74 2.91 -12.14
C TRP A 13 5.14 3.06 -12.78
N GLU A 14 6.10 3.69 -12.07
CA GLU A 14 7.48 3.78 -12.54
C GLU A 14 8.17 2.41 -12.46
N ASP A 15 9.23 2.23 -13.24
CA ASP A 15 9.97 0.96 -13.30
C ASP A 15 10.44 0.51 -11.91
N GLN A 16 10.17 -0.75 -11.58
CA GLN A 16 10.47 -1.37 -10.30
C GLN A 16 11.55 -2.44 -10.48
N GLU A 17 12.50 -2.54 -9.54
CA GLU A 17 13.51 -3.58 -9.54
C GLU A 17 12.93 -4.94 -9.15
N LEU A 18 12.05 -4.95 -8.15
CA LEU A 18 11.39 -6.17 -7.66
C LEU A 18 10.07 -5.83 -6.94
N LEU A 19 9.21 -6.83 -6.82
CA LEU A 19 8.08 -6.83 -5.89
C LEU A 19 8.43 -7.64 -4.65
N MET A 20 8.15 -7.10 -3.47
CA MET A 20 8.39 -7.78 -2.19
C MET A 20 7.09 -8.29 -1.58
N LEU A 21 7.09 -9.53 -1.10
CA LEU A 21 5.95 -10.15 -0.43
C LEU A 21 6.38 -10.81 0.87
N SER A 22 5.63 -10.58 1.93
CA SER A 22 5.74 -11.33 3.18
C SER A 22 4.76 -12.49 3.15
N ILE A 23 5.28 -13.71 3.30
CA ILE A 23 4.47 -14.94 3.16
C ILE A 23 3.68 -15.20 4.44
N PRO A 24 2.36 -15.48 4.33
CA PRO A 24 1.56 -15.95 5.44
C PRO A 24 2.14 -17.19 6.11
N HIS A 25 2.10 -17.24 7.43
CA HIS A 25 2.65 -18.36 8.20
C HIS A 25 1.77 -18.70 9.42
N SER A 26 2.06 -19.81 10.06
CA SER A 26 1.24 -20.37 11.16
C SER A 26 1.15 -19.51 12.44
N ASN A 27 1.93 -18.43 12.52
CA ASN A 27 1.89 -17.47 13.63
C ASN A 27 1.40 -16.07 13.21
N SER A 28 0.90 -15.92 11.98
CA SER A 28 0.22 -14.70 11.52
C SER A 28 -1.30 -14.81 11.70
N ASP A 29 -2.03 -13.76 11.49
CA ASP A 29 -3.50 -13.74 11.58
C ASP A 29 -4.17 -14.65 10.55
N TRP A 30 -3.40 -15.13 9.55
CA TRP A 30 -3.85 -16.09 8.54
C TRP A 30 -3.80 -17.57 8.96
N ALA A 31 -3.38 -17.90 10.20
CA ALA A 31 -3.14 -19.28 10.64
C ALA A 31 -4.33 -20.22 10.43
N GLU A 32 -5.56 -19.72 10.62
CA GLU A 32 -6.80 -20.52 10.44
C GLU A 32 -7.15 -20.78 8.98
N TYR A 33 -6.67 -19.94 8.05
CA TYR A 33 -6.94 -19.96 6.60
C TYR A 33 -5.66 -20.09 5.79
N LEU A 34 -4.63 -20.71 6.38
CA LEU A 34 -3.27 -20.68 5.85
C LEU A 34 -3.18 -21.28 4.43
N ASP A 35 -3.85 -22.40 4.19
CA ASP A 35 -3.81 -23.05 2.88
C ASP A 35 -4.50 -22.21 1.81
N GLU A 36 -5.65 -21.61 2.10
CA GLU A 36 -6.42 -20.78 1.18
C GLU A 36 -5.68 -19.50 0.82
N ILE A 37 -5.07 -18.84 1.81
CA ILE A 37 -4.30 -17.63 1.53
C ILE A 37 -3.00 -17.94 0.77
N LEU A 38 -2.35 -19.06 1.08
CA LEU A 38 -1.17 -19.49 0.33
C LEU A 38 -1.48 -19.86 -1.12
N ASP A 39 -2.67 -20.38 -1.42
CA ASP A 39 -3.13 -20.59 -2.80
C ASP A 39 -3.25 -19.25 -3.55
N SER A 40 -3.78 -18.21 -2.90
CA SER A 40 -3.87 -16.86 -3.47
C SER A 40 -2.49 -16.25 -3.70
N TYR A 41 -1.57 -16.41 -2.74
CA TYR A 41 -0.18 -15.95 -2.88
C TYR A 41 0.56 -16.69 -4.01
N GLU A 42 0.29 -17.98 -4.18
CA GLU A 42 0.86 -18.77 -5.27
C GLU A 42 0.43 -18.23 -6.65
N GLU A 43 -0.84 -17.91 -6.84
CA GLU A 43 -1.33 -17.30 -8.08
C GLU A 43 -0.76 -15.89 -8.28
N LEU A 44 -0.63 -15.09 -7.21
CA LEU A 44 0.00 -13.77 -7.26
C LEU A 44 1.47 -13.87 -7.70
N VAL A 45 2.27 -14.71 -7.04
CA VAL A 45 3.69 -14.92 -7.39
C VAL A 45 3.84 -15.42 -8.81
N LYS A 46 3.01 -16.37 -9.24
CA LYS A 46 2.96 -16.89 -10.61
C LYS A 46 2.64 -15.80 -11.63
N ALA A 47 1.77 -14.86 -11.30
CA ALA A 47 1.43 -13.75 -12.18
C ALA A 47 2.60 -12.76 -12.29
N VAL A 48 3.12 -12.28 -11.14
CA VAL A 48 4.14 -11.24 -11.05
C VAL A 48 5.49 -11.70 -11.60
N SER A 49 5.90 -12.95 -11.28
CA SER A 49 7.22 -13.48 -11.70
C SER A 49 7.45 -13.54 -13.22
N LYS A 50 6.38 -13.40 -14.02
CA LYS A 50 6.47 -13.28 -15.48
C LYS A 50 6.96 -11.91 -15.96
N TYR A 51 6.81 -10.88 -15.11
CA TYR A 51 7.07 -9.49 -15.46
C TYR A 51 8.29 -8.93 -14.74
N GLN A 52 8.48 -9.32 -13.49
CA GLN A 52 9.57 -8.81 -12.66
C GLN A 52 9.99 -9.81 -11.60
N LYS A 53 11.12 -9.53 -10.95
CA LYS A 53 11.63 -10.30 -9.83
C LYS A 53 10.68 -10.19 -8.62
N VAL A 54 10.49 -11.30 -7.91
CA VAL A 54 9.73 -11.34 -6.65
C VAL A 54 10.67 -11.73 -5.51
N LEU A 55 10.74 -10.91 -4.49
CA LEU A 55 11.40 -11.23 -3.23
C LEU A 55 10.36 -11.70 -2.22
N LEU A 56 10.54 -12.92 -1.74
CA LEU A 56 9.66 -13.54 -0.76
C LEU A 56 10.38 -13.61 0.59
N ILE A 57 9.76 -13.07 1.63
CA ILE A 57 10.27 -13.17 3.00
C ILE A 57 9.34 -14.02 3.86
N ALA A 58 9.90 -14.83 4.75
CA ALA A 58 9.15 -15.67 5.70
C ALA A 58 10.03 -16.07 6.89
N PRO A 59 9.43 -16.44 8.03
CA PRO A 59 10.17 -16.88 9.23
C PRO A 59 10.93 -18.18 9.03
N ASN A 60 10.42 -19.12 8.24
CA ASN A 60 11.01 -20.44 8.07
C ASN A 60 11.29 -20.77 6.61
N LEU A 61 12.36 -21.50 6.35
CA LEU A 61 12.71 -21.95 4.99
C LEU A 61 11.66 -22.87 4.35
N SER A 62 10.88 -23.59 5.15
CA SER A 62 9.77 -24.44 4.68
C SER A 62 8.59 -23.62 4.15
N ASP A 63 8.41 -22.39 4.60
CA ASP A 63 7.30 -21.54 4.17
C ASP A 63 7.43 -21.17 2.68
N PHE A 64 8.64 -21.32 2.11
CA PHE A 64 8.91 -21.08 0.69
C PHE A 64 8.65 -22.29 -0.21
N ASP A 65 8.37 -23.48 0.31
CA ASP A 65 8.36 -24.72 -0.50
C ASP A 65 7.37 -24.67 -1.66
N ARG A 66 6.21 -24.03 -1.49
CA ARG A 66 5.21 -23.84 -2.56
C ARG A 66 5.70 -22.95 -3.70
N PHE A 67 6.63 -22.03 -3.41
CA PHE A 67 7.06 -20.98 -4.34
C PHE A 67 8.35 -21.31 -5.10
N LYS A 68 9.12 -22.31 -4.66
CA LYS A 68 10.38 -22.74 -5.27
C LYS A 68 10.26 -23.20 -6.73
N LYS A 69 9.04 -23.49 -7.17
CA LYS A 69 8.72 -23.91 -8.56
C LYS A 69 8.64 -22.74 -9.55
N PHE A 70 8.60 -21.49 -9.09
CA PHE A 70 8.52 -20.31 -9.92
C PHE A 70 9.91 -19.73 -10.20
N ASP A 71 10.14 -19.36 -11.45
CA ASP A 71 11.31 -18.60 -11.84
C ASP A 71 11.19 -17.14 -11.34
N ASN A 72 12.30 -16.39 -11.36
CA ASN A 72 12.36 -15.00 -10.93
C ASN A 72 12.03 -14.73 -9.46
N CYS A 73 12.11 -15.75 -8.61
CA CYS A 73 11.88 -15.62 -7.18
C CYS A 73 13.18 -15.67 -6.37
N GLU A 74 13.32 -14.77 -5.43
CA GLU A 74 14.34 -14.79 -4.40
C GLU A 74 13.70 -15.02 -3.04
N PHE A 75 14.38 -15.76 -2.15
CA PHE A 75 13.86 -16.19 -0.86
C PHE A 75 14.78 -15.72 0.25
N LEU A 76 14.26 -15.01 1.22
CA LEU A 76 15.05 -14.54 2.34
C LEU A 76 14.34 -14.82 3.67
N GLN A 77 15.01 -15.56 4.55
CA GLN A 77 14.46 -15.88 5.85
C GLN A 77 14.53 -14.66 6.77
N ILE A 78 13.37 -14.08 7.04
CA ILE A 78 13.18 -12.97 7.97
C ILE A 78 11.92 -13.21 8.79
N ASP A 79 12.03 -13.07 10.13
CA ASP A 79 10.87 -13.13 11.01
C ASP A 79 9.96 -11.93 10.77
N THR A 80 8.65 -12.19 10.64
CA THR A 80 7.59 -11.20 10.58
C THR A 80 6.53 -11.48 11.64
N ASP A 81 5.77 -10.47 12.00
CA ASP A 81 4.55 -10.65 12.81
C ASP A 81 3.36 -10.91 11.88
N ASP A 82 3.27 -10.20 10.73
CA ASP A 82 2.22 -10.39 9.73
C ASP A 82 2.72 -10.14 8.29
N THR A 83 1.80 -10.12 7.33
CA THR A 83 2.04 -10.14 5.87
C THR A 83 2.01 -8.76 5.20
N TRP A 84 1.65 -7.72 5.90
CA TRP A 84 1.31 -6.40 5.36
C TRP A 84 2.53 -5.52 5.07
N ILE A 85 3.46 -6.05 4.24
CA ILE A 85 4.72 -5.38 3.91
C ILE A 85 4.54 -4.05 3.17
N ARG A 86 3.39 -3.81 2.55
CA ARG A 86 3.03 -2.49 2.02
C ARG A 86 3.16 -1.41 3.10
N ASP A 87 2.81 -1.73 4.36
CA ASP A 87 2.71 -0.74 5.42
C ASP A 87 3.98 -0.58 6.25
N TYR A 88 4.78 -1.64 6.35
CA TYR A 88 6.05 -1.59 7.08
C TYR A 88 7.31 -1.65 6.19
N GLY A 89 7.13 -1.85 4.89
CA GLY A 89 8.24 -1.85 3.93
C GLY A 89 8.87 -0.47 3.78
N ALA A 90 10.14 -0.42 3.39
CA ALA A 90 10.82 0.84 3.13
C ALA A 90 10.19 1.59 1.95
N ILE A 91 10.22 2.93 2.02
CA ILE A 91 9.69 3.79 0.98
C ILE A 91 10.85 4.47 0.26
N ASP A 92 10.95 4.23 -1.05
CA ASP A 92 12.03 4.75 -1.87
C ASP A 92 11.75 6.17 -2.37
N VAL A 93 12.81 6.98 -2.39
CA VAL A 93 12.82 8.29 -3.02
C VAL A 93 14.05 8.45 -3.89
N MET A 94 13.95 9.24 -4.94
CA MET A 94 15.11 9.72 -5.69
C MET A 94 15.68 10.95 -4.99
N ARG A 95 16.96 10.92 -4.63
CA ARG A 95 17.72 12.09 -4.11
C ARG A 95 18.88 12.38 -5.04
N GLY A 96 18.75 13.42 -5.85
CA GLY A 96 19.67 13.63 -6.97
C GLY A 96 19.57 12.50 -7.98
N ASP A 97 20.62 11.74 -8.14
CA ASP A 97 20.69 10.56 -9.03
C ASP A 97 20.75 9.22 -8.26
N GLU A 98 20.51 9.24 -6.95
CA GLU A 98 20.56 8.04 -6.10
C GLU A 98 19.17 7.71 -5.54
N ILE A 99 18.85 6.42 -5.45
CA ILE A 99 17.69 5.93 -4.71
C ILE A 99 18.08 5.83 -3.23
N ILE A 100 17.26 6.44 -2.38
CA ILE A 100 17.37 6.36 -0.92
C ILE A 100 16.10 5.73 -0.40
N SER A 101 16.25 4.73 0.46
CA SER A 101 15.12 4.04 1.10
C SER A 101 14.94 4.56 2.52
N TYR A 102 13.71 4.98 2.84
CA TYR A 102 13.32 5.43 4.17
C TYR A 102 12.68 4.30 4.96
N ASP A 103 13.13 4.14 6.19
CA ASP A 103 12.56 3.20 7.17
C ASP A 103 11.72 3.98 8.19
N PHE A 104 10.41 3.93 8.03
CA PHE A 104 9.48 4.56 8.95
C PHE A 104 9.11 3.61 10.09
N LYS A 105 8.71 4.17 11.22
CA LYS A 105 8.16 3.38 12.31
C LYS A 105 6.77 2.86 11.94
N PHE A 106 6.58 1.56 12.07
CA PHE A 106 5.28 0.91 11.96
C PHE A 106 4.76 0.57 13.35
N ASN A 107 3.54 0.98 13.67
CA ASN A 107 2.92 0.72 14.97
C ASN A 107 1.68 -0.16 14.87
N ALA A 108 1.57 -0.96 13.80
CA ALA A 108 0.43 -1.83 13.55
C ALA A 108 -0.92 -1.09 13.65
N TRP A 109 -1.05 -0.07 12.79
CA TRP A 109 -2.27 0.74 12.61
C TRP A 109 -2.79 1.37 13.91
N GLY A 110 -1.87 1.93 14.69
CA GLY A 110 -2.23 2.58 15.95
C GLY A 110 -2.15 1.67 17.18
N GLY A 111 -1.34 0.61 17.12
CA GLY A 111 -1.12 -0.31 18.26
C GLY A 111 -2.19 -1.39 18.38
N LYS A 112 -2.91 -1.69 17.29
CA LYS A 112 -3.95 -2.72 17.27
C LYS A 112 -3.38 -4.14 17.32
N PHE A 113 -2.15 -4.34 16.78
CA PHE A 113 -1.48 -5.63 16.67
C PHE A 113 0.00 -5.55 17.08
N ASN A 114 0.71 -6.68 17.05
CA ASN A 114 2.15 -6.71 17.21
C ASN A 114 2.84 -6.21 15.93
N SER A 115 3.97 -5.51 16.07
CA SER A 115 4.77 -5.03 14.95
C SER A 115 6.29 -5.08 15.22
N ASN A 116 6.70 -5.75 16.28
CA ASN A 116 8.11 -5.74 16.68
C ASN A 116 9.03 -6.40 15.65
N LYS A 117 8.58 -7.50 15.02
CA LYS A 117 9.35 -8.18 13.99
C LYS A 117 9.27 -7.44 12.68
N ASP A 118 8.09 -6.91 12.32
CA ASP A 118 7.84 -6.16 11.10
C ASP A 118 8.72 -4.92 11.03
N ASN A 119 8.88 -4.17 12.14
CA ASN A 119 9.82 -3.06 12.25
C ASN A 119 11.31 -3.44 12.06
N MET A 120 11.64 -4.72 12.12
CA MET A 120 13.02 -5.18 11.91
C MET A 120 13.29 -5.69 10.48
N VAL A 121 12.24 -5.80 9.67
CA VAL A 121 12.33 -6.36 8.32
C VAL A 121 13.26 -5.53 7.44
N ASN A 122 13.02 -4.23 7.34
CA ASN A 122 13.81 -3.34 6.49
C ASN A 122 15.29 -3.39 6.84
N LYS A 123 15.63 -3.32 8.13
CA LYS A 123 17.02 -3.40 8.57
C LYS A 123 17.69 -4.69 8.12
N LYS A 124 17.04 -5.85 8.28
CA LYS A 124 17.59 -7.14 7.85
C LYS A 124 17.70 -7.25 6.33
N LEU A 125 16.73 -6.71 5.58
CA LEU A 125 16.75 -6.65 4.12
C LEU A 125 17.93 -5.83 3.62
N PHE A 126 18.11 -4.63 4.14
CA PHE A 126 19.16 -3.71 3.68
C PHE A 126 20.55 -4.13 4.13
N GLU A 127 20.68 -4.81 5.28
CA GLU A 127 21.90 -5.50 5.69
C GLU A 127 22.25 -6.63 4.69
N HIS A 128 21.25 -7.39 4.22
CA HIS A 128 21.45 -8.47 3.24
C HIS A 128 21.89 -7.92 1.88
N PHE A 129 21.25 -6.88 1.38
CA PHE A 129 21.58 -6.28 0.08
C PHE A 129 22.81 -5.37 0.12
N GLY A 130 23.25 -4.96 1.30
CA GLY A 130 24.38 -4.04 1.47
C GLY A 130 24.10 -2.63 0.96
N THR A 131 22.82 -2.21 0.95
CA THR A 131 22.37 -0.90 0.51
C THR A 131 22.03 0.00 1.70
N LYS A 132 21.87 1.31 1.44
CA LYS A 132 21.60 2.29 2.49
C LYS A 132 20.13 2.30 2.86
N LEU A 133 19.87 2.38 4.16
CA LEU A 133 18.56 2.61 4.75
C LEU A 133 18.64 3.82 5.66
N GLU A 134 17.72 4.78 5.53
CA GLU A 134 17.64 5.95 6.41
C GLU A 134 16.43 5.79 7.36
N GLU A 135 16.72 5.64 8.66
CA GLU A 135 15.67 5.57 9.70
C GLU A 135 15.01 6.93 9.88
N ILE A 136 13.68 6.97 9.79
CA ILE A 136 12.87 8.19 9.95
C ILE A 136 12.05 8.11 11.23
N ASP A 137 12.25 9.08 12.10
CA ASP A 137 11.50 9.18 13.37
C ASP A 137 10.08 9.74 13.14
N LEU A 138 9.28 8.96 12.43
CA LEU A 138 7.88 9.23 12.13
C LEU A 138 7.14 7.88 11.96
N ILE A 139 5.93 7.78 12.48
CA ILE A 139 5.04 6.65 12.21
C ILE A 139 4.35 6.91 10.87
N LEU A 140 4.55 6.01 9.90
CA LEU A 140 3.96 6.11 8.58
C LEU A 140 3.81 4.72 7.96
N GLU A 141 2.63 4.41 7.50
CA GLU A 141 2.33 3.21 6.73
C GLU A 141 2.36 3.53 5.22
N GLY A 142 2.92 2.63 4.41
CA GLY A 142 2.99 2.81 2.96
C GLY A 142 1.61 2.91 2.29
N GLY A 143 0.59 2.22 2.82
CA GLY A 143 -0.78 2.29 2.34
C GLY A 143 -1.52 3.58 2.69
N SER A 144 -1.00 4.35 3.66
CA SER A 144 -1.57 5.64 4.07
C SER A 144 -1.27 6.79 3.12
N ILE A 145 -0.38 6.60 2.15
CA ILE A 145 0.10 7.61 1.20
C ILE A 145 0.12 7.08 -0.23
N ASP A 146 -0.12 7.95 -1.20
CA ASP A 146 0.04 7.65 -2.62
C ASP A 146 0.62 8.85 -3.37
N PHE A 147 1.56 8.62 -4.30
CA PHE A 147 2.33 9.66 -4.97
C PHE A 147 2.08 9.69 -6.47
N ASN A 148 2.00 10.89 -7.04
CA ASN A 148 1.90 11.07 -8.50
C ASN A 148 3.24 11.11 -9.24
N GLY A 149 4.38 10.88 -8.57
CA GLY A 149 5.71 10.97 -9.17
C GLY A 149 6.15 12.40 -9.59
N ASP A 150 5.33 13.43 -9.33
CA ASP A 150 5.58 14.83 -9.75
C ASP A 150 5.32 15.85 -8.63
N GLY A 151 5.54 15.42 -7.39
CA GLY A 151 5.50 16.28 -6.21
C GLY A 151 4.12 16.43 -5.57
N VAL A 152 3.16 15.57 -5.89
CA VAL A 152 1.85 15.54 -5.22
C VAL A 152 1.68 14.22 -4.49
N MET A 153 1.14 14.29 -3.28
CA MET A 153 0.76 13.16 -2.45
C MET A 153 -0.73 13.21 -2.14
N LEU A 154 -1.40 12.05 -2.19
CA LEU A 154 -2.72 11.81 -1.61
C LEU A 154 -2.58 11.14 -0.25
N THR A 155 -3.46 11.50 0.68
CA THR A 155 -3.60 10.86 1.98
C THR A 155 -4.97 11.17 2.59
N THR A 156 -5.34 10.53 3.70
CA THR A 156 -6.55 10.82 4.45
C THR A 156 -6.27 11.51 5.77
N THR A 157 -7.18 12.37 6.21
CA THR A 157 -7.09 13.00 7.53
C THR A 157 -7.33 12.00 8.65
N GLU A 158 -8.21 11.04 8.44
CA GLU A 158 -8.57 9.99 9.40
C GLU A 158 -7.36 9.15 9.80
N CYS A 159 -6.48 8.83 8.84
CA CYS A 159 -5.28 8.05 9.11
C CYS A 159 -4.16 8.92 9.70
N LEU A 160 -3.63 9.87 8.94
CA LEU A 160 -2.38 10.54 9.33
C LEU A 160 -2.52 11.54 10.47
N LEU A 161 -3.71 12.11 10.70
CA LEU A 161 -3.96 13.02 11.82
C LEU A 161 -4.59 12.31 13.03
N ASN A 162 -4.67 10.99 13.02
CA ASN A 162 -5.13 10.21 14.17
C ASN A 162 -4.12 10.31 15.32
N ASP A 163 -4.62 10.50 16.53
CA ASP A 163 -3.78 10.58 17.75
C ASP A 163 -2.97 9.31 18.03
N ASN A 164 -3.37 8.19 17.41
CA ASN A 164 -2.68 6.91 17.50
C ASN A 164 -1.44 6.81 16.60
N ARG A 165 -1.08 7.86 15.85
CA ARG A 165 0.13 7.98 15.03
C ARG A 165 1.11 8.98 15.67
N ASN A 166 1.26 10.16 15.11
CA ASN A 166 2.39 11.05 15.42
C ASN A 166 2.09 12.18 16.44
N ARG A 167 0.84 12.46 16.73
CA ARG A 167 0.41 13.59 17.58
C ARG A 167 1.00 14.94 17.13
N LEU A 168 1.17 15.10 15.82
CA LEU A 168 1.59 16.34 15.17
C LEU A 168 0.36 17.07 14.64
N SER A 169 0.41 18.39 14.61
CA SER A 169 -0.57 19.17 13.86
C SER A 169 -0.42 18.89 12.36
N LYS A 170 -1.49 19.16 11.60
CA LYS A 170 -1.46 19.04 10.15
C LYS A 170 -0.30 19.80 9.51
N ASP A 171 -0.07 21.05 9.92
CA ASP A 171 0.99 21.90 9.39
C ASP A 171 2.37 21.34 9.70
N GLU A 172 2.62 20.84 10.92
CA GLU A 172 3.88 20.22 11.28
C GLU A 172 4.15 18.93 10.48
N LEU A 173 3.11 18.13 10.28
CA LEU A 173 3.22 16.90 9.50
C LEU A 173 3.45 17.21 8.01
N GLU A 174 2.72 18.19 7.45
CA GLU A 174 2.93 18.63 6.06
C GLU A 174 4.36 19.09 5.79
N ILE A 175 4.94 19.88 6.68
CA ILE A 175 6.33 20.33 6.54
C ILE A 175 7.26 19.13 6.45
N LYS A 176 7.15 18.18 7.38
CA LYS A 176 8.00 16.97 7.40
C LYS A 176 7.83 16.12 6.12
N LEU A 177 6.59 15.86 5.72
CA LEU A 177 6.32 15.02 4.53
C LEU A 177 6.77 15.72 3.23
N LYS A 178 6.58 17.03 3.13
CA LYS A 178 7.08 17.80 1.97
C LYS A 178 8.60 17.75 1.87
N ASP A 179 9.29 17.89 2.97
CA ASP A 179 10.76 17.83 3.01
C ASP A 179 11.28 16.41 2.68
N LEU A 180 10.68 15.36 3.28
CA LEU A 180 11.09 13.97 3.07
C LEU A 180 10.87 13.48 1.63
N PHE A 181 9.74 13.83 1.03
CA PHE A 181 9.32 13.32 -0.26
C PHE A 181 9.47 14.32 -1.43
N GLY A 182 9.96 15.51 -1.15
CA GLY A 182 10.14 16.57 -2.16
C GLY A 182 8.81 17.07 -2.75
N LEU A 183 7.77 17.22 -1.91
CA LEU A 183 6.42 17.52 -2.37
C LEU A 183 6.18 19.03 -2.49
N ASN A 184 5.42 19.37 -3.54
CA ASN A 184 4.86 20.70 -3.72
C ASN A 184 3.47 20.81 -3.05
N ARG A 185 2.73 19.70 -3.02
CA ARG A 185 1.34 19.64 -2.59
C ARG A 185 1.01 18.34 -1.89
N ILE A 186 0.21 18.41 -0.83
CA ILE A 186 -0.47 17.27 -0.22
C ILE A 186 -1.98 17.50 -0.35
N VAL A 187 -2.67 16.49 -0.86
CA VAL A 187 -4.14 16.47 -0.96
C VAL A 187 -4.67 15.60 0.15
N TRP A 188 -5.37 16.20 1.07
CA TRP A 188 -5.99 15.56 2.23
C TRP A 188 -7.45 15.24 1.92
N LEU A 189 -7.80 13.97 1.94
CA LEU A 189 -9.18 13.52 1.86
C LEU A 189 -9.76 13.49 3.28
N ASN A 190 -10.85 14.21 3.48
CA ASN A 190 -11.54 14.27 4.77
C ASN A 190 -12.72 13.29 4.82
N HIS A 191 -13.07 12.73 3.68
CA HIS A 191 -14.18 11.82 3.48
C HIS A 191 -13.73 10.53 2.83
N GLY A 192 -14.53 9.48 2.99
CA GLY A 192 -14.29 8.16 2.43
C GLY A 192 -13.87 7.15 3.49
N PHE A 193 -14.48 5.99 3.42
CA PHE A 193 -14.10 4.80 4.18
C PHE A 193 -14.53 3.54 3.42
N ILE A 194 -13.96 2.40 3.79
CA ILE A 194 -14.40 1.08 3.34
C ILE A 194 -14.79 0.27 4.59
N LYS A 195 -16.03 -0.22 4.63
CA LYS A 195 -16.50 -1.03 5.75
C LYS A 195 -15.71 -2.32 5.86
N GLY A 196 -15.15 -2.57 7.05
CA GLY A 196 -14.28 -3.72 7.30
C GLY A 196 -12.80 -3.42 7.15
N ASP A 197 -12.43 -2.21 6.70
CA ASP A 197 -11.07 -1.69 6.83
C ASP A 197 -10.77 -1.33 8.29
N ASP A 198 -9.62 -1.71 8.79
CA ASP A 198 -9.14 -1.43 10.16
C ASP A 198 -7.86 -0.59 10.19
N THR A 199 -7.46 -0.02 9.04
CA THR A 199 -6.27 0.80 8.87
C THR A 199 -6.47 2.29 9.21
N ASP A 200 -7.66 2.68 9.63
CA ASP A 200 -8.11 4.07 9.79
C ASP A 200 -8.22 4.80 8.42
N SER A 201 -8.86 4.16 7.44
CA SER A 201 -9.12 4.70 6.09
C SER A 201 -7.83 5.01 5.32
N HIS A 202 -6.98 4.01 5.10
CA HIS A 202 -5.84 4.12 4.21
C HIS A 202 -6.24 4.59 2.82
N VAL A 203 -5.45 5.50 2.24
CA VAL A 203 -5.77 6.08 0.94
C VAL A 203 -5.69 5.06 -0.20
N ASP A 204 -4.87 4.03 -0.08
CA ASP A 204 -4.73 2.97 -1.09
C ASP A 204 -5.97 2.09 -1.24
N THR A 205 -6.86 2.08 -0.24
CA THR A 205 -8.18 1.44 -0.34
C THR A 205 -9.24 2.34 -0.98
N LEU A 206 -8.98 3.65 -1.09
CA LEU A 206 -9.94 4.69 -1.45
C LEU A 206 -9.65 5.37 -2.79
N ALA A 207 -8.40 5.80 -3.00
CA ALA A 207 -8.02 6.58 -4.18
C ALA A 207 -6.53 6.45 -4.47
N ARG A 208 -6.18 6.14 -5.73
CA ARG A 208 -4.82 5.88 -6.19
C ARG A 208 -4.49 6.65 -7.45
N PHE A 209 -3.33 7.24 -7.53
CA PHE A 209 -2.84 7.76 -8.81
C PHE A 209 -2.58 6.62 -9.80
N ILE A 210 -3.05 6.81 -11.04
CA ILE A 210 -2.75 5.91 -12.16
C ILE A 210 -1.87 6.58 -13.22
N ASP A 211 -1.72 7.87 -13.14
CA ASP A 211 -0.72 8.71 -13.78
C ASP A 211 -0.58 10.03 -13.02
N LYS A 212 0.25 10.97 -13.53
CA LYS A 212 0.53 12.26 -12.87
C LYS A 212 -0.70 13.10 -12.55
N ASN A 213 -1.79 12.93 -13.31
CA ASN A 213 -2.96 13.82 -13.26
C ASN A 213 -4.28 13.05 -13.08
N THR A 214 -4.26 11.74 -13.09
CA THR A 214 -5.45 10.90 -13.04
C THR A 214 -5.46 10.03 -11.78
N VAL A 215 -6.60 10.02 -11.10
CA VAL A 215 -6.83 9.24 -9.88
C VAL A 215 -7.95 8.24 -10.13
N ALA A 216 -7.67 6.95 -9.92
CA ALA A 216 -8.70 5.93 -9.75
C ALA A 216 -9.24 6.01 -8.31
N TYR A 217 -10.55 5.95 -8.13
CA TYR A 217 -11.17 6.08 -6.81
C TYR A 217 -12.34 5.10 -6.62
N ALA A 218 -12.54 4.66 -5.39
CA ALA A 218 -13.66 3.83 -5.00
C ALA A 218 -14.98 4.62 -5.14
N ALA A 219 -15.92 4.09 -5.93
CA ALA A 219 -17.19 4.73 -6.22
C ALA A 219 -18.35 3.83 -5.77
N CYS A 220 -19.25 4.37 -4.95
CA CYS A 220 -20.49 3.71 -4.59
C CYS A 220 -21.63 4.24 -5.46
N LEU A 221 -22.33 3.37 -6.18
CA LEU A 221 -23.43 3.72 -7.08
C LEU A 221 -24.79 3.45 -6.44
N ASP A 222 -24.87 2.66 -5.37
CA ASP A 222 -26.10 2.36 -4.65
C ASP A 222 -26.34 3.41 -3.54
N GLU A 223 -27.37 4.25 -3.72
CA GLU A 223 -27.75 5.30 -2.77
C GLU A 223 -28.17 4.75 -1.38
N ASN A 224 -28.44 3.46 -1.28
CA ASN A 224 -28.80 2.81 -0.02
C ASN A 224 -27.62 2.15 0.69
N ASP A 225 -26.44 2.09 0.06
CA ASP A 225 -25.23 1.55 0.69
C ASP A 225 -24.60 2.59 1.63
N GLU A 226 -24.12 2.12 2.78
CA GLU A 226 -23.53 2.97 3.83
C GLU A 226 -22.33 3.80 3.35
N HIS A 227 -21.66 3.43 2.23
CA HIS A 227 -20.52 4.16 1.65
C HIS A 227 -20.93 5.30 0.72
N TYR A 228 -22.20 5.36 0.28
CA TYR A 228 -22.60 6.26 -0.81
C TYR A 228 -22.30 7.73 -0.52
N GLU A 229 -22.70 8.22 0.64
CA GLU A 229 -22.53 9.64 0.99
C GLU A 229 -21.04 10.01 1.10
N GLU A 230 -20.27 9.24 1.85
CA GLU A 230 -18.84 9.50 2.13
C GLU A 230 -17.98 9.40 0.87
N LEU A 231 -18.19 8.37 0.03
CA LEU A 231 -17.41 8.24 -1.21
C LEU A 231 -17.79 9.31 -2.25
N ASN A 232 -19.03 9.79 -2.25
CA ASN A 232 -19.42 10.93 -3.10
C ASN A 232 -18.85 12.27 -2.60
N LEU A 233 -18.66 12.44 -1.29
CA LEU A 233 -17.97 13.61 -0.74
C LEU A 233 -16.48 13.56 -1.08
N MET A 234 -15.84 12.42 -0.92
CA MET A 234 -14.45 12.19 -1.34
C MET A 234 -14.24 12.47 -2.83
N LYS A 235 -15.15 12.01 -3.70
CA LYS A 235 -15.13 12.34 -5.13
C LYS A 235 -15.06 13.85 -5.37
N LYS A 236 -15.90 14.62 -4.68
CA LYS A 236 -15.93 16.09 -4.81
C LYS A 236 -14.61 16.73 -4.36
N GLU A 237 -13.96 16.18 -3.33
CA GLU A 237 -12.63 16.63 -2.89
C GLU A 237 -11.57 16.37 -3.98
N LEU A 238 -11.61 15.21 -4.62
CA LEU A 238 -10.70 14.87 -5.74
C LEU A 238 -10.96 15.76 -6.96
N GLU A 239 -12.23 16.03 -7.31
CA GLU A 239 -12.61 16.97 -8.37
C GLU A 239 -12.12 18.39 -8.07
N ALA A 240 -12.31 18.87 -6.84
CA ALA A 240 -11.84 20.18 -6.40
C ALA A 240 -10.29 20.26 -6.37
N ALA A 241 -9.62 19.13 -6.17
CA ALA A 241 -8.17 19.04 -6.29
C ALA A 241 -7.67 19.13 -7.73
N GLY A 242 -8.55 19.00 -8.75
CA GLY A 242 -8.25 19.22 -10.16
C GLY A 242 -7.72 17.99 -10.90
N PHE A 243 -7.96 16.80 -10.40
CA PHE A 243 -7.56 15.56 -11.06
C PHE A 243 -8.60 15.09 -12.08
N ASN A 244 -8.15 14.35 -13.09
CA ASN A 244 -9.01 13.47 -13.87
C ASN A 244 -9.37 12.27 -13.00
N LEU A 245 -10.63 11.80 -13.07
CA LEU A 245 -11.11 10.74 -12.20
C LEU A 245 -11.55 9.51 -13.00
N VAL A 246 -11.13 8.33 -12.53
CA VAL A 246 -11.61 7.03 -12.99
C VAL A 246 -12.34 6.36 -11.83
N ALA A 247 -13.64 6.17 -11.97
CA ALA A 247 -14.46 5.54 -10.95
C ALA A 247 -14.27 4.01 -11.00
N LEU A 248 -13.89 3.40 -9.90
CA LEU A 248 -13.91 1.95 -9.71
C LEU A 248 -15.12 1.62 -8.81
N PRO A 249 -16.11 0.85 -9.28
CA PRO A 249 -17.30 0.56 -8.48
C PRO A 249 -16.90 -0.27 -7.25
N LEU A 250 -17.63 -0.12 -6.15
CA LEU A 250 -17.53 -1.11 -5.08
C LEU A 250 -18.13 -2.45 -5.56
N PRO A 251 -17.50 -3.59 -5.24
CA PRO A 251 -18.12 -4.89 -5.46
C PRO A 251 -19.33 -5.07 -4.54
N LYS A 252 -20.16 -6.06 -4.82
CA LYS A 252 -21.19 -6.49 -3.88
C LYS A 252 -20.59 -6.79 -2.51
N PRO A 253 -21.33 -6.50 -1.41
CA PRO A 253 -20.83 -6.76 -0.07
C PRO A 253 -20.31 -8.18 0.10
N VAL A 254 -19.02 -8.32 0.45
CA VAL A 254 -18.43 -9.60 0.84
C VAL A 254 -18.72 -9.79 2.32
N ILE A 255 -19.49 -10.81 2.65
CA ILE A 255 -19.89 -11.11 4.04
C ILE A 255 -19.23 -12.41 4.48
N TYR A 256 -18.50 -12.34 5.58
CA TYR A 256 -17.92 -13.51 6.23
C TYR A 256 -18.32 -13.51 7.72
N GLU A 257 -18.87 -14.62 8.22
CA GLU A 257 -19.38 -14.75 9.60
C GLU A 257 -20.30 -13.61 10.05
N GLY A 258 -21.13 -13.08 9.13
CA GLY A 258 -22.06 -11.98 9.40
C GLY A 258 -21.41 -10.59 9.47
N LYS A 259 -20.12 -10.46 9.19
CA LYS A 259 -19.41 -9.19 9.09
C LYS A 259 -19.12 -8.85 7.63
N ARG A 260 -19.27 -7.57 7.25
CA ARG A 260 -18.85 -7.08 5.95
C ARG A 260 -17.32 -6.92 5.98
N LEU A 261 -16.64 -7.53 5.01
CA LEU A 261 -15.20 -7.39 4.83
C LEU A 261 -14.89 -6.18 3.95
N GLY A 262 -13.71 -5.61 4.12
CA GLY A 262 -13.18 -4.56 3.26
C GLY A 262 -12.96 -5.11 1.84
N ALA A 263 -13.65 -4.54 0.85
CA ALA A 263 -13.54 -4.95 -0.54
C ALA A 263 -13.56 -3.72 -1.44
N THR A 264 -12.49 -3.51 -2.18
CA THR A 264 -12.30 -2.37 -3.07
C THR A 264 -11.34 -2.71 -4.19
N TYR A 265 -11.62 -2.26 -5.40
CA TYR A 265 -10.70 -2.40 -6.53
C TYR A 265 -9.56 -1.38 -6.51
N CYS A 266 -9.60 -0.37 -5.64
CA CYS A 266 -8.53 0.61 -5.51
C CYS A 266 -7.23 0.04 -4.93
N ASN A 267 -7.31 -1.07 -4.18
CA ASN A 267 -6.12 -1.71 -3.62
C ASN A 267 -5.44 -2.65 -4.65
N PHE A 268 -5.19 -2.12 -5.85
CA PHE A 268 -4.40 -2.77 -6.90
C PHE A 268 -2.90 -2.52 -6.71
N ILE A 269 -2.06 -3.31 -7.39
CA ILE A 269 -0.60 -3.12 -7.42
C ILE A 269 -0.15 -2.89 -8.85
N PHE A 270 0.67 -1.86 -9.09
CA PHE A 270 1.46 -1.76 -10.31
C PHE A 270 2.65 -2.70 -10.24
N ILE A 271 2.90 -3.37 -11.34
CA ILE A 271 4.13 -4.10 -11.61
C ILE A 271 4.63 -3.70 -12.99
N ASN A 272 5.88 -4.05 -13.33
CA ASN A 272 6.42 -3.69 -14.65
C ASN A 272 5.54 -4.26 -15.77
N ASN A 273 5.00 -3.37 -16.61
CA ASN A 273 4.13 -3.68 -17.76
C ASN A 273 2.78 -4.36 -17.43
N ALA A 274 2.33 -4.38 -16.18
CA ALA A 274 1.02 -4.90 -15.82
C ALA A 274 0.48 -4.25 -14.52
N VAL A 275 -0.81 -4.47 -14.25
CA VAL A 275 -1.47 -4.11 -13.00
C VAL A 275 -2.15 -5.36 -12.46
N ILE A 276 -2.00 -5.63 -11.19
CA ILE A 276 -2.70 -6.70 -10.50
C ILE A 276 -3.88 -6.09 -9.75
N VAL A 277 -5.08 -6.49 -10.13
CA VAL A 277 -6.33 -5.97 -9.56
C VAL A 277 -7.01 -7.08 -8.76
N PRO A 278 -7.47 -6.82 -7.52
CA PRO A 278 -8.23 -7.80 -6.77
C PRO A 278 -9.58 -8.08 -7.44
N THR A 279 -10.11 -9.29 -7.30
CA THR A 279 -11.44 -9.67 -7.79
C THR A 279 -12.26 -10.26 -6.65
N TYR A 280 -13.58 -10.08 -6.72
CA TYR A 280 -14.49 -10.42 -5.62
C TYR A 280 -15.60 -11.38 -6.03
N GLY A 281 -15.54 -11.93 -7.28
CA GLY A 281 -16.58 -12.78 -7.84
C GLY A 281 -17.86 -12.03 -8.23
N ASP A 282 -17.82 -10.71 -8.26
CA ASP A 282 -18.87 -9.85 -8.82
C ASP A 282 -18.56 -9.60 -10.30
N LYS A 283 -19.09 -10.48 -11.17
CA LYS A 283 -18.71 -10.51 -12.57
C LYS A 283 -18.74 -9.14 -13.27
N ASP A 284 -19.80 -8.35 -13.03
CA ASP A 284 -19.97 -7.08 -13.71
C ASP A 284 -18.98 -6.03 -13.19
N ALA A 285 -18.72 -6.01 -11.87
CA ALA A 285 -17.77 -5.10 -11.25
C ALA A 285 -16.32 -5.53 -11.52
N ASP A 286 -16.02 -6.84 -11.47
CA ASP A 286 -14.71 -7.39 -11.81
C ASP A 286 -14.33 -7.06 -13.28
N GLU A 287 -15.26 -7.28 -14.26
CA GLU A 287 -15.03 -6.91 -15.66
C GLU A 287 -14.84 -5.41 -15.89
N TYR A 288 -15.46 -4.56 -15.08
CA TYR A 288 -15.30 -3.11 -15.19
C TYR A 288 -13.96 -2.64 -14.62
N ALA A 289 -13.49 -3.27 -13.56
CA ALA A 289 -12.26 -2.87 -12.86
C ALA A 289 -10.95 -3.33 -13.57
N ILE A 290 -11.04 -4.36 -14.43
CA ILE A 290 -9.93 -4.91 -15.22
C ILE A 290 -9.92 -4.29 -16.62
#